data_3695fcbed7dec97c4313f116ce5ff0c0
#
_entry.id   3695fcbed7dec97c4313f116ce5ff0c0
#
_cell.length_a   1.000
_cell.length_b   1.000
_cell.length_c   1.000
_cell.angle_alpha   90.00
_cell.angle_beta   90.00
_cell.angle_gamma   90.00
#
_symmetry.space_group_name_H-M   'P 1'
#
loop_
_entity.id
_entity.type
_entity.pdbx_description
1 polymer ?
#
loop_
_entity_poly.entity_id
_entity_poly.type
_entity_poly.pdbx_seq_one_letter_code
_entity_poly.pdbx_strand_id
1 'polypeptide(L)'
;MTYIISLSSIKIKMAKNSKADYKVIQILIVFCFTFISSQTSAQDSEAVSINEKLDVIRNYPFNMPFERSDINLLNWQYWPYSRYASHHPREFIPMVTIHADPEAVALEEIKNDPFNLMELNVSVDTEKDVLLPGLLKSIQMKGFAVMHEGKLVFETYDQGMQKHDIQILQSTSKTFTGMLIHKLASEGLLDLSANVDEYLPDLNADVFKGSTLQNMLDMEVGFPDFGSYHNADDHGFMSEVHMGLKPKVLGVEHRSTLLFIQQFQKPSFAAGSKFSYNDMNTQVLAMVAEQVTGKQYAQLIEENFWHPLQARYDAAISIDEDGNAGASWGMAITLRDAARFGQMMLNRGSFNGKRVIPESYFEATFDQPPTEPLSPYFVLGQQEDYRNQAWMLRDDGLMHTIGSFGQFIFADYKNEIAIVFMANWKHTSHLESKEHLIRIVRAVGEQINR
;
A
#
# COMPACT_ATOMS: atom_id res chain seq x y z
N MET A 1 0.30 -31.18 12.51
CA MET A 1 0.15 -31.58 13.92
C MET A 1 -0.73 -32.81 13.92
N THR A 2 -0.08 -33.95 13.95
CA THR A 2 -0.73 -35.28 13.85
C THR A 2 -1.27 -35.64 15.21
N TYR A 3 -2.57 -35.71 15.38
CA TYR A 3 -3.19 -36.22 16.61
C TYR A 3 -3.14 -37.74 16.58
N ILE A 4 -2.29 -38.33 17.38
CA ILE A 4 -2.31 -39.76 17.70
C ILE A 4 -3.36 -39.94 18.79
N ILE A 5 -4.54 -40.45 18.41
CA ILE A 5 -5.56 -40.87 19.38
C ILE A 5 -5.18 -42.24 19.88
N SER A 6 -4.77 -42.35 21.15
CA SER A 6 -4.47 -43.61 21.85
C SER A 6 -5.78 -44.36 22.12
N LEU A 7 -5.86 -45.59 21.62
CA LEU A 7 -7.01 -46.52 21.75
C LEU A 7 -7.22 -47.10 23.18
N SER A 8 -6.58 -46.51 24.22
CA SER A 8 -6.63 -47.09 25.58
C SER A 8 -7.82 -46.63 26.46
N SER A 9 -8.78 -45.82 25.91
CA SER A 9 -9.86 -45.23 26.73
C SER A 9 -11.30 -45.59 26.31
N ILE A 10 -11.54 -46.55 25.39
CA ILE A 10 -12.89 -46.97 25.06
C ILE A 10 -13.28 -48.16 25.97
N LYS A 11 -13.92 -47.88 27.11
CA LYS A 11 -14.58 -48.89 27.94
C LYS A 11 -15.99 -49.15 27.42
N ILE A 12 -16.13 -50.23 26.63
CA ILE A 12 -17.46 -50.75 26.26
C ILE A 12 -17.95 -51.63 27.39
N LYS A 13 -19.03 -51.21 28.07
CA LYS A 13 -19.73 -52.03 29.06
C LYS A 13 -20.57 -53.06 28.32
N MET A 14 -20.08 -54.29 28.20
CA MET A 14 -20.88 -55.39 27.66
C MET A 14 -21.62 -56.11 28.78
N ALA A 15 -22.91 -56.29 28.57
CA ALA A 15 -23.72 -57.18 29.42
C ALA A 15 -23.35 -58.65 29.11
N LYS A 16 -23.14 -59.44 30.14
CA LYS A 16 -22.86 -60.90 30.04
C LYS A 16 -24.11 -61.61 29.52
N ASN A 17 -24.09 -62.13 28.26
CA ASN A 17 -24.80 -63.34 27.92
C ASN A 17 -24.47 -63.81 26.49
N SER A 18 -24.13 -65.08 26.38
CA SER A 18 -24.03 -66.02 25.24
C SER A 18 -22.80 -65.96 24.33
N LYS A 19 -22.16 -67.15 24.20
CA LYS A 19 -20.99 -67.43 23.35
C LYS A 19 -21.26 -67.41 21.81
N ALA A 20 -22.51 -67.20 21.38
CA ALA A 20 -22.88 -67.20 19.97
C ALA A 20 -22.62 -65.88 19.27
N ASP A 21 -22.59 -64.79 20.02
CA ASP A 21 -22.50 -63.43 19.43
C ASP A 21 -21.05 -62.98 19.11
N TYR A 22 -20.07 -63.67 19.63
CA TYR A 22 -18.65 -63.30 19.46
C TYR A 22 -18.12 -63.51 18.03
N LYS A 23 -18.57 -64.56 17.33
CA LYS A 23 -18.13 -64.84 15.94
C LYS A 23 -18.76 -63.90 14.91
N VAL A 24 -19.99 -63.48 15.13
CA VAL A 24 -20.71 -62.60 14.23
C VAL A 24 -20.15 -61.16 14.41
N ILE A 25 -19.84 -60.76 15.63
CA ILE A 25 -19.26 -59.44 15.90
C ILE A 25 -17.82 -59.33 15.37
N GLN A 26 -17.01 -60.38 15.43
CA GLN A 26 -15.68 -60.37 14.82
C GLN A 26 -15.73 -60.31 13.28
N ILE A 27 -16.66 -60.96 12.64
CA ILE A 27 -16.83 -60.92 11.18
C ILE A 27 -17.35 -59.53 10.75
N LEU A 28 -18.25 -58.90 11.49
CA LEU A 28 -18.73 -57.56 11.22
C LEU A 28 -17.66 -56.48 11.42
N ILE A 29 -16.80 -56.62 12.46
CA ILE A 29 -15.70 -55.70 12.69
C ILE A 29 -14.61 -55.83 11.61
N VAL A 30 -14.31 -57.07 11.16
CA VAL A 30 -13.38 -57.27 10.04
C VAL A 30 -13.94 -56.76 8.71
N PHE A 31 -15.23 -56.94 8.45
CA PHE A 31 -15.86 -56.35 7.23
C PHE A 31 -15.96 -54.83 7.25
N CYS A 32 -16.24 -54.23 8.39
CA CYS A 32 -16.21 -52.77 8.51
C CYS A 32 -14.78 -52.21 8.39
N PHE A 33 -13.75 -52.85 8.94
CA PHE A 33 -12.36 -52.39 8.80
C PHE A 33 -11.84 -52.60 7.37
N THR A 34 -12.20 -53.62 6.67
CA THR A 34 -11.81 -53.82 5.25
C THR A 34 -12.56 -52.86 4.30
N PHE A 35 -13.81 -52.49 4.61
CA PHE A 35 -14.55 -51.50 3.80
C PHE A 35 -14.08 -50.08 4.09
N ILE A 36 -13.71 -49.76 5.34
CA ILE A 36 -13.18 -48.43 5.71
C ILE A 36 -11.74 -48.27 5.17
N SER A 37 -10.92 -49.32 5.17
CA SER A 37 -9.55 -49.25 4.62
C SER A 37 -9.50 -49.14 3.10
N SER A 38 -10.48 -49.74 2.39
CA SER A 38 -10.55 -49.63 0.92
C SER A 38 -11.17 -48.31 0.44
N GLN A 39 -12.04 -47.68 1.24
CA GLN A 39 -12.55 -46.32 0.90
C GLN A 39 -11.57 -45.24 1.27
N THR A 40 -10.82 -45.34 2.43
CA THR A 40 -9.81 -44.35 2.74
C THR A 40 -8.64 -44.39 1.77
N SER A 41 -8.19 -45.56 1.29
CA SER A 41 -7.11 -45.60 0.30
C SER A 41 -7.48 -45.07 -1.08
N ALA A 42 -8.74 -45.24 -1.51
CA ALA A 42 -9.20 -44.67 -2.79
C ALA A 42 -9.47 -43.15 -2.70
N GLN A 43 -10.05 -42.69 -1.57
CA GLN A 43 -10.24 -41.25 -1.36
C GLN A 43 -8.93 -40.51 -1.13
N ASP A 44 -7.99 -41.09 -0.41
CA ASP A 44 -6.67 -40.46 -0.19
C ASP A 44 -5.86 -40.41 -1.50
N SER A 45 -5.91 -41.42 -2.37
CA SER A 45 -5.22 -41.39 -3.66
C SER A 45 -5.88 -40.43 -4.67
N GLU A 46 -7.21 -40.29 -4.64
CA GLU A 46 -7.92 -39.31 -5.46
C GLU A 46 -7.78 -37.88 -4.95
N ALA A 47 -7.78 -37.69 -3.63
CA ALA A 47 -7.55 -36.41 -3.00
C ALA A 47 -6.12 -35.88 -3.24
N VAL A 48 -5.10 -36.73 -3.14
CA VAL A 48 -3.73 -36.41 -3.50
C VAL A 48 -3.60 -36.05 -4.98
N SER A 49 -4.21 -36.80 -5.87
CA SER A 49 -4.19 -36.51 -7.31
C SER A 49 -4.94 -35.20 -7.68
N ILE A 50 -6.02 -34.87 -6.99
CA ILE A 50 -6.74 -33.60 -7.18
C ILE A 50 -5.91 -32.45 -6.61
N ASN A 51 -5.31 -32.59 -5.45
CA ASN A 51 -4.46 -31.56 -4.87
C ASN A 51 -3.21 -31.31 -5.71
N GLU A 52 -2.54 -32.33 -6.23
CA GLU A 52 -1.41 -32.16 -7.15
C GLU A 52 -1.79 -31.41 -8.43
N LYS A 53 -2.96 -31.71 -9.04
CA LYS A 53 -3.45 -30.97 -10.19
C LYS A 53 -3.86 -29.56 -9.87
N LEU A 54 -4.46 -29.33 -8.71
CA LEU A 54 -4.83 -27.98 -8.23
C LEU A 54 -3.61 -27.16 -7.86
N ASP A 55 -2.54 -27.77 -7.35
CA ASP A 55 -1.30 -27.08 -7.00
C ASP A 55 -0.57 -26.56 -8.26
N VAL A 56 -0.61 -27.29 -9.36
CA VAL A 56 -0.12 -26.79 -10.64
C VAL A 56 -0.93 -25.58 -11.13
N ILE A 57 -2.24 -25.58 -10.93
CA ILE A 57 -3.12 -24.48 -11.32
C ILE A 57 -2.98 -23.29 -10.35
N ARG A 58 -2.88 -23.55 -9.04
CA ARG A 58 -2.76 -22.52 -7.98
C ARG A 58 -1.41 -21.84 -7.97
N ASN A 59 -0.35 -22.55 -8.36
CA ASN A 59 1.01 -22.03 -8.37
C ASN A 59 1.40 -21.39 -9.72
N TYR A 60 0.51 -21.39 -10.70
CA TYR A 60 0.75 -20.68 -11.95
C TYR A 60 0.02 -19.30 -11.91
N PRO A 61 0.71 -18.19 -12.14
CA PRO A 61 2.11 -18.00 -12.51
C PRO A 61 3.09 -17.84 -11.32
N PHE A 62 2.84 -18.50 -10.19
CA PHE A 62 3.61 -18.33 -8.96
C PHE A 62 5.03 -18.91 -9.10
N ASN A 63 6.03 -18.04 -9.23
CA ASN A 63 7.45 -18.42 -9.36
C ASN A 63 8.26 -17.77 -8.25
N MET A 64 8.08 -18.23 -7.02
CA MET A 64 8.74 -17.69 -5.82
C MET A 64 9.46 -18.81 -5.04
N PRO A 65 10.45 -18.47 -4.22
CA PRO A 65 11.18 -19.45 -3.40
C PRO A 65 10.42 -19.91 -2.14
N PHE A 66 9.10 -19.74 -2.11
CA PHE A 66 8.16 -20.11 -1.04
C PHE A 66 6.82 -20.49 -1.67
N GLU A 67 5.97 -21.19 -0.97
CA GLU A 67 4.66 -21.59 -1.47
C GLU A 67 3.61 -20.49 -1.22
N ARG A 68 2.58 -20.43 -2.07
CA ARG A 68 1.46 -19.48 -1.88
C ARG A 68 0.76 -19.67 -0.53
N SER A 69 0.69 -20.89 -0.04
CA SER A 69 0.12 -21.26 1.25
C SER A 69 0.88 -20.73 2.47
N ASP A 70 2.15 -20.35 2.30
CA ASP A 70 2.94 -19.74 3.37
C ASP A 70 2.53 -18.30 3.66
N ILE A 71 1.82 -17.66 2.71
CA ILE A 71 1.38 -16.26 2.83
C ILE A 71 0.03 -16.19 3.54
N ASN A 72 -0.01 -15.38 4.59
CA ASN A 72 -1.22 -15.13 5.37
C ASN A 72 -1.30 -13.65 5.79
N LEU A 73 -2.39 -13.24 6.43
CA LEU A 73 -2.63 -11.85 6.80
C LEU A 73 -1.60 -11.28 7.79
N LEU A 74 -0.87 -12.11 8.54
CA LEU A 74 0.17 -11.65 9.46
C LEU A 74 1.47 -11.31 8.75
N ASN A 75 1.79 -11.97 7.61
CA ASN A 75 3.10 -11.87 6.97
C ASN A 75 3.09 -11.30 5.53
N TRP A 76 1.94 -11.10 4.90
CA TRP A 76 1.83 -10.71 3.49
C TRP A 76 2.60 -9.44 3.11
N GLN A 77 2.75 -8.49 4.06
CA GLN A 77 3.48 -7.24 3.85
C GLN A 77 5.00 -7.39 3.98
N TYR A 78 5.48 -8.50 4.54
CA TYR A 78 6.88 -8.65 4.91
C TYR A 78 7.65 -9.58 3.97
N TRP A 79 8.93 -9.27 3.80
CA TRP A 79 9.87 -10.11 3.08
C TRP A 79 9.95 -11.53 3.69
N PRO A 80 10.00 -12.60 2.90
CA PRO A 80 10.05 -12.64 1.43
C PRO A 80 8.65 -12.63 0.76
N TYR A 81 7.57 -12.74 1.51
CA TYR A 81 6.19 -12.96 1.03
C TYR A 81 5.64 -11.76 0.27
N SER A 82 6.03 -10.55 0.67
CA SER A 82 5.67 -9.31 -0.01
C SER A 82 6.13 -9.24 -1.47
N ARG A 83 7.13 -10.07 -1.88
CA ARG A 83 7.51 -10.19 -3.29
C ARG A 83 6.34 -10.58 -4.20
N TYR A 84 5.45 -11.40 -3.69
CA TYR A 84 4.20 -11.79 -4.36
C TYR A 84 3.02 -10.92 -3.91
N ALA A 85 2.79 -10.86 -2.61
CA ALA A 85 1.56 -10.31 -2.07
C ALA A 85 1.36 -8.81 -2.37
N SER A 86 2.43 -8.01 -2.49
CA SER A 86 2.31 -6.58 -2.69
C SER A 86 1.75 -6.18 -4.07
N HIS A 87 1.83 -7.05 -5.10
CA HIS A 87 1.17 -6.83 -6.38
C HIS A 87 -0.03 -7.77 -6.61
N HIS A 88 -0.42 -8.54 -5.56
CA HIS A 88 -1.65 -9.33 -5.50
C HIS A 88 -2.44 -9.02 -4.22
N PRO A 89 -2.60 -7.75 -3.79
CA PRO A 89 -3.15 -7.43 -2.47
C PRO A 89 -4.59 -7.91 -2.29
N ARG A 90 -5.38 -8.00 -3.36
CA ARG A 90 -6.77 -8.50 -3.35
C ARG A 90 -6.91 -9.95 -2.87
N GLU A 91 -5.83 -10.72 -2.90
CA GLU A 91 -5.84 -12.10 -2.38
C GLU A 91 -5.75 -12.18 -0.86
N PHE A 92 -5.39 -11.08 -0.19
CA PHE A 92 -5.08 -11.06 1.24
C PHE A 92 -5.96 -10.11 2.05
N ILE A 93 -6.39 -8.99 1.46
CA ILE A 93 -7.17 -7.96 2.12
C ILE A 93 -8.40 -7.56 1.31
N PRO A 94 -9.51 -7.17 1.97
CA PRO A 94 -10.67 -6.61 1.30
C PRO A 94 -10.32 -5.31 0.57
N MET A 95 -10.71 -5.21 -0.69
CA MET A 95 -10.47 -4.02 -1.51
C MET A 95 -11.67 -3.70 -2.39
N VAL A 96 -11.95 -2.41 -2.55
CA VAL A 96 -12.93 -1.87 -3.50
C VAL A 96 -12.21 -1.49 -4.80
N THR A 97 -12.86 -1.73 -5.93
CA THR A 97 -12.34 -1.34 -7.25
C THR A 97 -12.60 0.15 -7.50
N ILE A 98 -11.60 0.81 -8.07
CA ILE A 98 -11.67 2.12 -8.68
C ILE A 98 -11.56 1.87 -10.18
N HIS A 99 -12.62 2.13 -10.93
CA HIS A 99 -12.69 1.72 -12.33
C HIS A 99 -11.82 2.59 -13.23
N ALA A 100 -11.21 1.94 -14.21
CA ALA A 100 -10.49 2.61 -15.28
C ALA A 100 -11.40 3.56 -16.06
N ASP A 101 -10.84 4.60 -16.65
CA ASP A 101 -11.56 5.45 -17.57
C ASP A 101 -11.92 4.63 -18.85
N PRO A 102 -13.21 4.48 -19.20
CA PRO A 102 -13.60 3.74 -20.39
C PRO A 102 -13.08 4.37 -21.69
N GLU A 103 -12.71 5.65 -21.66
CA GLU A 103 -12.13 6.39 -22.79
C GLU A 103 -10.59 6.51 -22.68
N ALA A 104 -9.97 5.73 -21.79
CA ALA A 104 -8.54 5.80 -21.55
C ALA A 104 -7.73 5.52 -22.83
N VAL A 105 -6.80 6.43 -23.12
CA VAL A 105 -5.83 6.24 -24.19
C VAL A 105 -4.52 5.67 -23.64
N ALA A 106 -3.81 4.90 -24.47
CA ALA A 106 -2.48 4.42 -24.10
C ALA A 106 -1.53 5.62 -23.90
N LEU A 107 -0.59 5.49 -22.96
CA LEU A 107 0.54 6.43 -22.90
C LEU A 107 1.32 6.37 -24.21
N GLU A 108 1.73 7.53 -24.70
CA GLU A 108 2.69 7.57 -25.79
C GLU A 108 4.04 7.02 -25.26
N GLU A 109 4.58 6.05 -25.98
CA GLU A 109 5.81 5.35 -25.60
C GLU A 109 6.92 5.66 -26.62
N ILE A 110 8.10 6.04 -26.13
CA ILE A 110 9.29 6.05 -26.94
C ILE A 110 10.05 4.75 -26.67
N LYS A 111 10.14 3.92 -27.70
CA LYS A 111 10.77 2.59 -27.60
C LYS A 111 12.29 2.67 -27.72
N ASN A 112 12.96 1.58 -27.33
CA ASN A 112 14.38 1.35 -27.51
C ASN A 112 15.31 2.25 -26.68
N ASP A 113 14.87 2.61 -25.45
CA ASP A 113 15.71 3.35 -24.49
C ASP A 113 16.45 4.54 -25.12
N PRO A 114 15.73 5.59 -25.54
CA PRO A 114 16.28 6.68 -26.34
C PRO A 114 17.40 7.46 -25.61
N PHE A 115 17.47 7.33 -24.30
CA PHE A 115 18.45 8.00 -23.44
C PHE A 115 19.56 7.07 -22.93
N ASN A 116 19.59 5.82 -23.41
CA ASN A 116 20.55 4.79 -22.99
C ASN A 116 20.58 4.58 -21.45
N LEU A 117 19.42 4.58 -20.80
CA LEU A 117 19.31 4.42 -19.35
C LEU A 117 19.81 3.03 -18.88
N MET A 118 19.73 2.02 -19.74
CA MET A 118 20.32 0.68 -19.46
C MET A 118 21.85 0.72 -19.31
N GLU A 119 22.52 1.69 -19.91
CA GLU A 119 23.98 1.89 -19.85
C GLU A 119 24.37 3.01 -18.87
N LEU A 120 23.38 3.62 -18.18
CA LEU A 120 23.63 4.72 -17.26
C LEU A 120 24.39 4.25 -16.02
N ASN A 121 25.52 4.89 -15.75
CA ASN A 121 26.25 4.74 -14.49
C ASN A 121 25.72 5.74 -13.46
N VAL A 122 25.37 5.24 -12.28
CA VAL A 122 24.91 6.02 -11.14
C VAL A 122 25.97 5.99 -10.05
N SER A 123 26.44 7.16 -9.64
CA SER A 123 27.40 7.29 -8.54
C SER A 123 26.73 7.02 -7.19
N VAL A 124 27.09 5.93 -6.53
CA VAL A 124 26.52 5.53 -5.22
C VAL A 124 27.37 6.03 -4.04
N ASP A 125 28.66 6.27 -4.27
CA ASP A 125 29.58 6.93 -3.33
C ASP A 125 30.70 7.65 -4.12
N THR A 126 31.70 8.21 -3.44
CA THR A 126 32.78 9.00 -4.06
C THR A 126 33.71 8.19 -4.96
N GLU A 127 33.68 6.87 -4.87
CA GLU A 127 34.63 5.99 -5.59
C GLU A 127 33.95 4.90 -6.42
N LYS A 128 32.62 4.82 -6.38
CA LYS A 128 31.88 3.70 -6.97
C LYS A 128 30.69 4.14 -7.79
N ASP A 129 30.77 3.78 -9.08
CA ASP A 129 29.64 3.84 -10.00
C ASP A 129 29.03 2.44 -10.21
N VAL A 130 27.71 2.40 -10.32
CA VAL A 130 26.95 1.17 -10.56
C VAL A 130 26.02 1.40 -11.74
N LEU A 131 25.97 0.47 -12.68
CA LEU A 131 24.98 0.50 -13.76
C LEU A 131 23.56 0.51 -13.20
N LEU A 132 22.68 1.36 -13.74
CA LEU A 132 21.30 1.51 -13.31
C LEU A 132 20.55 0.17 -13.13
N PRO A 133 20.59 -0.80 -14.06
CA PRO A 133 19.92 -2.09 -13.86
C PRO A 133 20.42 -2.87 -12.65
N GLY A 134 21.73 -2.82 -12.40
CA GLY A 134 22.36 -3.44 -11.23
C GLY A 134 21.91 -2.78 -9.93
N LEU A 135 21.83 -1.46 -9.92
CA LEU A 135 21.39 -0.68 -8.75
C LEU A 135 19.91 -0.91 -8.47
N LEU A 136 19.03 -0.88 -9.49
CA LEU A 136 17.61 -1.19 -9.35
C LEU A 136 17.39 -2.59 -8.74
N LYS A 137 18.16 -3.58 -9.20
CA LYS A 137 18.10 -4.94 -8.64
C LYS A 137 18.57 -4.98 -7.18
N SER A 138 19.63 -4.26 -6.83
CA SER A 138 20.17 -4.24 -5.45
C SER A 138 19.18 -3.66 -4.43
N ILE A 139 18.38 -2.69 -4.84
CA ILE A 139 17.32 -2.06 -4.03
C ILE A 139 15.95 -2.73 -4.19
N GLN A 140 15.93 -3.98 -4.66
CA GLN A 140 14.70 -4.80 -4.75
C GLN A 140 13.58 -4.14 -5.57
N MET A 141 13.93 -3.49 -6.68
CA MET A 141 12.96 -2.88 -7.59
C MET A 141 12.10 -3.94 -8.27
N LYS A 142 10.79 -3.66 -8.38
CA LYS A 142 9.81 -4.47 -9.11
C LYS A 142 9.31 -3.77 -10.36
N GLY A 143 9.07 -2.47 -10.27
CA GLY A 143 8.63 -1.63 -11.37
C GLY A 143 9.35 -0.28 -11.31
N PHE A 144 9.88 0.14 -12.45
CA PHE A 144 10.54 1.43 -12.62
C PHE A 144 10.10 2.05 -13.93
N ALA A 145 9.65 3.31 -13.90
CA ALA A 145 9.20 4.04 -15.09
C ALA A 145 9.68 5.47 -15.08
N VAL A 146 9.98 6.00 -16.25
CA VAL A 146 10.41 7.38 -16.48
C VAL A 146 9.52 8.02 -17.53
N MET A 147 8.93 9.18 -17.17
CA MET A 147 8.18 10.05 -18.08
C MET A 147 9.01 11.29 -18.39
N HIS A 148 9.04 11.68 -19.65
CA HIS A 148 9.65 12.92 -20.14
C HIS A 148 8.79 13.49 -21.28
N GLU A 149 8.55 14.79 -21.29
CA GLU A 149 7.70 15.47 -22.30
C GLU A 149 6.32 14.82 -22.50
N GLY A 150 5.71 14.30 -21.41
CA GLY A 150 4.41 13.62 -21.46
C GLY A 150 4.45 12.19 -22.02
N LYS A 151 5.62 11.65 -22.32
CA LYS A 151 5.81 10.31 -22.91
C LYS A 151 6.50 9.37 -21.95
N LEU A 152 6.13 8.10 -22.01
CA LEU A 152 6.84 7.03 -21.31
C LEU A 152 8.12 6.71 -22.10
N VAL A 153 9.28 7.12 -21.58
CA VAL A 153 10.57 6.96 -22.24
C VAL A 153 11.32 5.73 -21.77
N PHE A 154 11.00 5.21 -20.58
CA PHE A 154 11.58 3.99 -20.06
C PHE A 154 10.63 3.29 -19.08
N GLU A 155 10.56 1.98 -19.15
CA GLU A 155 9.94 1.15 -18.10
C GLU A 155 10.65 -0.21 -18.00
N THR A 156 10.69 -0.75 -16.80
CA THR A 156 11.16 -2.11 -16.56
C THR A 156 10.41 -2.76 -15.40
N TYR A 157 10.32 -4.08 -15.44
CA TYR A 157 9.62 -4.92 -14.47
C TYR A 157 10.53 -6.07 -14.03
N ASP A 158 10.48 -6.41 -12.74
CA ASP A 158 11.21 -7.52 -12.14
C ASP A 158 10.37 -8.21 -11.05
N GLN A 159 10.91 -9.26 -10.45
CA GLN A 159 10.30 -10.04 -9.36
C GLN A 159 8.88 -10.56 -9.65
N GLY A 160 8.59 -10.86 -10.91
CA GLY A 160 7.31 -11.41 -11.36
C GLY A 160 6.20 -10.39 -11.60
N MET A 161 6.42 -9.11 -11.31
CA MET A 161 5.47 -8.05 -11.62
C MET A 161 5.29 -7.88 -13.13
N GLN A 162 4.06 -7.78 -13.59
CA GLN A 162 3.69 -7.54 -14.98
C GLN A 162 3.06 -6.15 -15.12
N LYS A 163 3.00 -5.64 -16.34
CA LYS A 163 2.54 -4.27 -16.61
C LYS A 163 1.07 -3.99 -16.26
N HIS A 164 0.26 -5.01 -16.09
CA HIS A 164 -1.14 -4.90 -15.70
C HIS A 164 -1.36 -5.20 -14.20
N ASP A 165 -0.31 -5.59 -13.47
CA ASP A 165 -0.41 -5.84 -12.05
C ASP A 165 -0.51 -4.52 -11.29
N ILE A 166 -1.37 -4.50 -10.28
CA ILE A 166 -1.46 -3.39 -9.34
C ILE A 166 -0.49 -3.62 -8.19
N GLN A 167 0.26 -2.61 -7.82
CA GLN A 167 1.15 -2.62 -6.65
C GLN A 167 0.54 -1.76 -5.55
N ILE A 168 0.51 -2.29 -4.31
CA ILE A 168 0.09 -1.50 -3.16
C ILE A 168 1.08 -0.35 -2.90
N LEU A 169 0.55 0.87 -2.81
CA LEU A 169 1.36 2.08 -2.75
C LEU A 169 1.81 2.47 -1.34
N GLN A 170 1.24 1.83 -0.32
CA GLN A 170 1.51 2.22 1.06
C GLN A 170 1.27 3.75 1.25
N SER A 171 2.07 4.42 2.05
CA SER A 171 1.87 5.84 2.37
C SER A 171 1.91 6.82 1.18
N THR A 172 2.34 6.39 -0.01
CA THR A 172 2.15 7.16 -1.25
C THR A 172 0.66 7.49 -1.49
N SER A 173 -0.27 6.67 -0.96
CA SER A 173 -1.72 6.91 -0.99
C SER A 173 -2.13 8.25 -0.38
N LYS A 174 -1.40 8.74 0.63
CA LYS A 174 -1.70 10.00 1.34
C LYS A 174 -1.75 11.21 0.42
N THR A 175 -0.87 11.25 -0.57
CA THR A 175 -0.79 12.39 -1.50
C THR A 175 -2.06 12.53 -2.34
N PHE A 176 -2.73 11.44 -2.69
CA PHE A 176 -4.04 11.49 -3.33
C PHE A 176 -5.07 12.19 -2.43
N THR A 177 -5.08 11.86 -1.13
CA THR A 177 -5.97 12.52 -0.16
C THR A 177 -5.66 14.00 -0.02
N GLY A 178 -4.38 14.37 0.13
CA GLY A 178 -3.98 15.78 0.22
C GLY A 178 -4.42 16.62 -0.98
N MET A 179 -4.20 16.09 -2.18
CA MET A 179 -4.64 16.73 -3.43
C MET A 179 -6.17 16.83 -3.53
N LEU A 180 -6.90 15.77 -3.11
CA LEU A 180 -8.36 15.76 -3.11
C LEU A 180 -8.92 16.84 -2.16
N ILE A 181 -8.40 16.94 -0.94
CA ILE A 181 -8.84 17.95 0.04
C ILE A 181 -8.61 19.37 -0.49
N HIS A 182 -7.46 19.65 -1.09
CA HIS A 182 -7.20 20.94 -1.72
C HIS A 182 -8.14 21.23 -2.90
N LYS A 183 -8.46 20.20 -3.69
CA LYS A 183 -9.43 20.35 -4.78
C LYS A 183 -10.82 20.71 -4.23
N LEU A 184 -11.31 19.99 -3.24
CA LEU A 184 -12.60 20.27 -2.60
C LEU A 184 -12.62 21.66 -1.94
N ALA A 185 -11.50 22.09 -1.37
CA ALA A 185 -11.37 23.47 -0.85
C ALA A 185 -11.42 24.52 -1.98
N SER A 186 -10.77 24.28 -3.10
CA SER A 186 -10.82 25.17 -4.27
C SER A 186 -12.22 25.27 -4.90
N GLU A 187 -13.04 24.25 -4.72
CA GLU A 187 -14.45 24.18 -5.12
C GLU A 187 -15.40 24.83 -4.09
N GLY A 188 -14.86 25.32 -2.97
CA GLY A 188 -15.61 25.98 -1.90
C GLY A 188 -16.38 25.02 -0.97
N LEU A 189 -16.08 23.73 -1.03
CA LEU A 189 -16.72 22.72 -0.16
C LEU A 189 -16.03 22.61 1.21
N LEU A 190 -14.78 23.04 1.31
CA LEU A 190 -13.96 22.99 2.52
C LEU A 190 -13.25 24.31 2.76
N ASP A 191 -13.04 24.65 4.05
CA ASP A 191 -12.11 25.67 4.50
C ASP A 191 -10.96 24.97 5.25
N LEU A 192 -9.74 25.05 4.72
CA LEU A 192 -8.58 24.39 5.32
C LEU A 192 -8.22 24.95 6.71
N SER A 193 -8.66 26.18 7.02
CA SER A 193 -8.48 26.82 8.33
C SER A 193 -9.55 26.44 9.36
N ALA A 194 -10.63 25.81 8.94
CA ALA A 194 -11.70 25.34 9.82
C ALA A 194 -11.26 24.10 10.62
N ASN A 195 -11.82 23.93 11.80
CA ASN A 195 -11.57 22.77 12.63
C ASN A 195 -12.27 21.52 12.10
N VAL A 196 -11.66 20.36 12.33
CA VAL A 196 -12.23 19.06 11.90
C VAL A 196 -13.63 18.83 12.49
N ASP A 197 -13.88 19.30 13.71
CA ASP A 197 -15.19 19.16 14.41
C ASP A 197 -16.35 19.84 13.65
N GLU A 198 -16.06 20.83 12.80
CA GLU A 198 -17.06 21.50 11.97
C GLU A 198 -17.58 20.57 10.86
N TYR A 199 -16.77 19.65 10.39
CA TYR A 199 -17.12 18.69 9.34
C TYR A 199 -17.53 17.33 9.89
N LEU A 200 -16.93 16.91 11.02
CA LEU A 200 -17.17 15.61 11.66
C LEU A 200 -17.53 15.80 13.15
N PRO A 201 -18.69 16.39 13.48
CA PRO A 201 -19.07 16.67 14.87
C PRO A 201 -19.22 15.40 15.72
N ASP A 202 -19.50 14.27 15.11
CA ASP A 202 -19.68 12.98 15.77
C ASP A 202 -18.42 12.10 15.77
N LEU A 203 -17.25 12.65 15.41
CA LEU A 203 -15.98 11.90 15.36
C LEU A 203 -15.62 11.31 16.75
N ASN A 204 -15.97 12.03 17.83
CA ASN A 204 -15.74 11.59 19.22
C ASN A 204 -14.30 11.19 19.53
N ALA A 205 -13.33 11.94 19.02
CA ALA A 205 -11.90 11.73 19.20
C ALA A 205 -11.22 13.06 19.58
N ASP A 206 -11.12 13.35 20.88
CA ASP A 206 -10.64 14.65 21.39
C ASP A 206 -9.18 14.96 21.01
N VAL A 207 -8.43 13.98 20.49
CA VAL A 207 -7.07 14.20 19.93
C VAL A 207 -7.07 15.23 18.80
N PHE A 208 -8.17 15.36 18.06
CA PHE A 208 -8.36 16.32 16.97
C PHE A 208 -8.91 17.67 17.41
N LYS A 209 -9.33 17.81 18.67
CA LYS A 209 -9.97 19.03 19.15
C LYS A 209 -9.08 20.26 18.95
N GLY A 210 -9.60 21.25 18.23
CA GLY A 210 -8.87 22.45 17.86
C GLY A 210 -7.83 22.24 16.74
N SER A 211 -7.81 21.08 16.08
CA SER A 211 -6.99 20.85 14.89
C SER A 211 -7.73 21.30 13.64
N THR A 212 -7.10 22.13 12.84
CA THR A 212 -7.61 22.51 11.53
C THR A 212 -7.37 21.41 10.50
N LEU A 213 -8.07 21.46 9.37
CA LEU A 213 -7.78 20.57 8.25
C LEU A 213 -6.34 20.75 7.75
N GLN A 214 -5.80 22.00 7.81
CA GLN A 214 -4.40 22.26 7.46
C GLN A 214 -3.42 21.56 8.41
N ASN A 215 -3.66 21.56 9.73
CA ASN A 215 -2.80 20.82 10.67
C ASN A 215 -2.79 19.31 10.36
N MET A 216 -3.90 18.75 9.91
CA MET A 216 -3.96 17.35 9.52
C MET A 216 -3.22 17.09 8.21
N LEU A 217 -3.34 18.00 7.23
CA LEU A 217 -2.60 17.95 5.97
C LEU A 217 -1.07 17.99 6.19
N ASP A 218 -0.63 18.75 7.19
CA ASP A 218 0.78 18.97 7.48
C ASP A 218 1.32 18.02 8.58
N MET A 219 0.51 17.04 9.04
CA MET A 219 0.91 16.08 10.09
C MET A 219 1.25 16.73 11.43
N GLU A 220 0.44 17.69 11.87
CA GLU A 220 0.66 18.48 13.08
C GLU A 220 -0.36 18.25 14.20
N VAL A 221 -1.06 17.11 14.16
CA VAL A 221 -2.03 16.72 15.20
C VAL A 221 -1.35 15.94 16.31
N GLY A 222 -1.75 16.20 17.55
CA GLY A 222 -1.12 15.71 18.77
C GLY A 222 -1.36 14.25 19.10
N PHE A 223 -1.21 13.34 18.16
CA PHE A 223 -1.24 11.90 18.45
C PHE A 223 -0.10 11.48 19.38
N PRO A 224 -0.30 10.47 20.24
CA PRO A 224 0.81 9.82 20.93
C PRO A 224 1.76 9.15 19.93
N ASP A 225 2.94 8.77 20.41
CA ASP A 225 3.82 7.90 19.61
C ASP A 225 3.12 6.56 19.37
N PHE A 226 3.06 6.14 18.12
CA PHE A 226 2.42 4.87 17.76
C PHE A 226 3.33 3.65 17.96
N GLY A 227 4.61 3.87 18.25
CA GLY A 227 5.57 2.78 18.48
C GLY A 227 5.77 1.88 17.26
N SER A 228 5.91 0.59 17.49
CA SER A 228 6.26 -0.38 16.47
C SER A 228 5.03 -1.01 15.80
N TYR A 229 5.10 -1.22 14.50
CA TYR A 229 4.12 -2.04 13.76
C TYR A 229 4.31 -3.57 13.97
N HIS A 230 5.33 -3.98 14.72
CA HIS A 230 5.65 -5.38 14.99
C HIS A 230 5.32 -5.84 16.42
N ASN A 231 5.05 -4.92 17.32
CA ASN A 231 4.72 -5.20 18.72
C ASN A 231 3.23 -5.02 18.95
N ALA A 232 2.52 -6.07 19.37
CA ALA A 232 1.08 -6.08 19.58
C ALA A 232 0.59 -5.12 20.68
N ASP A 233 1.47 -4.66 21.56
CA ASP A 233 1.16 -3.70 22.62
C ASP A 233 1.23 -2.24 22.11
N ASP A 234 1.75 -2.01 20.91
CA ASP A 234 1.93 -0.68 20.35
C ASP A 234 0.75 -0.24 19.48
N HIS A 235 0.46 1.05 19.47
CA HIS A 235 -0.61 1.64 18.63
C HIS A 235 -0.37 1.42 17.13
N GLY A 236 0.89 1.36 16.70
CA GLY A 236 1.23 1.07 15.31
C GLY A 236 0.71 -0.30 14.85
N PHE A 237 0.95 -1.36 15.65
CA PHE A 237 0.40 -2.68 15.35
C PHE A 237 -1.12 -2.69 15.40
N MET A 238 -1.71 -2.08 16.42
CA MET A 238 -3.17 -2.04 16.60
C MET A 238 -3.85 -1.23 15.49
N SER A 239 -3.23 -0.18 14.97
CA SER A 239 -3.76 0.55 13.82
C SER A 239 -3.89 -0.35 12.58
N GLU A 240 -2.88 -1.18 12.28
CA GLU A 240 -2.93 -2.14 11.19
C GLU A 240 -3.99 -3.25 11.41
N VAL A 241 -4.23 -3.67 12.66
CA VAL A 241 -5.33 -4.59 12.99
C VAL A 241 -6.66 -3.95 12.64
N HIS A 242 -6.91 -2.72 13.10
CA HIS A 242 -8.18 -2.02 12.87
C HIS A 242 -8.40 -1.63 11.41
N MET A 243 -7.35 -1.33 10.67
CA MET A 243 -7.39 -1.08 9.23
C MET A 243 -7.50 -2.36 8.37
N GLY A 244 -7.57 -3.53 8.98
CA GLY A 244 -7.74 -4.80 8.25
C GLY A 244 -6.47 -5.41 7.66
N LEU A 245 -5.29 -4.84 7.94
CA LEU A 245 -3.99 -5.31 7.43
C LEU A 245 -3.43 -6.51 8.18
N LYS A 246 -3.88 -6.73 9.41
CA LYS A 246 -3.47 -7.82 10.29
C LYS A 246 -4.67 -8.63 10.78
N PRO A 247 -4.47 -9.88 11.21
CA PRO A 247 -5.54 -10.66 11.80
C PRO A 247 -6.04 -10.00 13.08
N LYS A 248 -7.29 -10.28 13.45
CA LYS A 248 -7.86 -9.87 14.73
C LYS A 248 -7.02 -10.44 15.88
N VAL A 249 -6.84 -9.63 16.90
CA VAL A 249 -6.20 -10.03 18.16
C VAL A 249 -7.24 -10.11 19.28
N LEU A 250 -6.86 -10.69 20.41
CA LEU A 250 -7.74 -10.79 21.58
C LEU A 250 -8.25 -9.41 22.00
N GLY A 251 -9.56 -9.29 22.15
CA GLY A 251 -10.23 -8.03 22.51
C GLY A 251 -10.62 -7.14 21.31
N VAL A 252 -10.26 -7.49 20.09
CA VAL A 252 -10.72 -6.82 18.87
C VAL A 252 -11.68 -7.73 18.12
N GLU A 253 -12.98 -7.60 18.41
CA GLU A 253 -14.01 -8.39 17.74
C GLU A 253 -14.41 -7.79 16.39
N HIS A 254 -14.35 -6.46 16.27
CA HIS A 254 -14.66 -5.70 15.07
C HIS A 254 -13.50 -4.76 14.69
N ARG A 255 -13.07 -4.80 13.44
CA ARG A 255 -11.98 -3.97 12.91
C ARG A 255 -12.56 -2.73 12.26
N SER A 256 -12.29 -1.59 12.85
CA SER A 256 -12.77 -0.30 12.35
C SER A 256 -11.73 0.78 12.62
N THR A 257 -11.37 1.48 11.58
CA THR A 257 -10.48 2.65 11.67
C THR A 257 -11.10 3.73 12.54
N LEU A 258 -12.41 3.95 12.43
CA LEU A 258 -13.13 4.93 13.25
C LEU A 258 -13.08 4.55 14.75
N LEU A 259 -13.36 3.29 15.10
CA LEU A 259 -13.28 2.83 16.49
C LEU A 259 -11.86 2.93 17.06
N PHE A 260 -10.84 2.72 16.23
CA PHE A 260 -9.46 2.93 16.65
C PHE A 260 -9.17 4.41 16.92
N ILE A 261 -9.57 5.29 16.04
CA ILE A 261 -9.42 6.75 16.18
C ILE A 261 -10.10 7.25 17.46
N GLN A 262 -11.30 6.77 17.76
CA GLN A 262 -12.08 7.15 18.93
C GLN A 262 -11.46 6.76 20.29
N GLN A 263 -10.40 5.95 20.29
CA GLN A 263 -9.65 5.64 21.53
C GLN A 263 -8.78 6.82 21.99
N PHE A 264 -8.48 7.78 21.13
CA PHE A 264 -7.58 8.89 21.42
C PHE A 264 -8.35 10.12 21.93
N GLN A 265 -8.58 10.15 23.24
CA GLN A 265 -9.39 11.17 23.91
C GLN A 265 -8.57 12.35 24.45
N LYS A 266 -7.25 12.43 24.14
CA LYS A 266 -6.38 13.52 24.59
C LYS A 266 -5.21 13.70 23.65
N PRO A 267 -4.94 14.93 23.18
CA PRO A 267 -3.73 15.24 22.44
C PRO A 267 -2.47 15.20 23.34
N SER A 268 -1.37 14.69 22.80
CA SER A 268 -0.06 14.68 23.47
C SER A 268 0.66 16.03 23.39
N PHE A 269 0.26 16.87 22.42
CA PHE A 269 0.75 18.24 22.23
C PHE A 269 -0.32 19.05 21.49
N ALA A 270 -0.19 20.39 21.53
CA ALA A 270 -1.15 21.26 20.85
C ALA A 270 -1.03 21.13 19.32
N ALA A 271 -2.15 21.12 18.60
CA ALA A 271 -2.17 21.12 17.15
C ALA A 271 -1.33 22.29 16.59
N GLY A 272 -0.61 22.07 15.51
CA GLY A 272 0.28 23.04 14.88
C GLY A 272 1.62 23.26 15.58
N SER A 273 1.88 22.62 16.72
CA SER A 273 3.10 22.89 17.50
C SER A 273 4.26 21.94 17.24
N LYS A 274 4.01 20.81 16.58
CA LYS A 274 5.01 19.77 16.31
C LYS A 274 4.59 18.93 15.11
N PHE A 275 5.54 18.66 14.21
CA PHE A 275 5.38 17.65 13.18
C PHE A 275 5.35 16.24 13.81
N SER A 276 4.31 15.46 13.48
CA SER A 276 4.15 14.09 13.96
C SER A 276 3.44 13.25 12.90
N TYR A 277 4.23 12.57 12.08
CA TYR A 277 3.70 11.76 10.99
C TYR A 277 2.80 10.64 11.51
N ASN A 278 1.54 10.65 11.10
CA ASN A 278 0.54 9.70 11.58
C ASN A 278 -0.55 9.43 10.54
N ASP A 279 -0.83 8.14 10.30
CA ASP A 279 -1.81 7.67 9.32
C ASP A 279 -3.24 8.19 9.58
N MET A 280 -3.60 8.37 10.84
CA MET A 280 -4.96 8.75 11.22
C MET A 280 -5.35 10.15 10.74
N ASN A 281 -4.39 11.04 10.54
CA ASN A 281 -4.64 12.35 9.91
C ASN A 281 -5.30 12.17 8.54
N THR A 282 -4.69 11.34 7.71
CA THR A 282 -5.18 11.09 6.34
C THR A 282 -6.50 10.33 6.32
N GLN A 283 -6.69 9.38 7.25
CA GLN A 283 -7.94 8.64 7.37
C GLN A 283 -9.11 9.59 7.70
N VAL A 284 -8.91 10.52 8.63
CA VAL A 284 -9.94 11.49 8.98
C VAL A 284 -10.17 12.51 7.85
N LEU A 285 -9.13 12.96 7.15
CA LEU A 285 -9.29 13.79 5.95
C LEU A 285 -10.15 13.10 4.87
N ALA A 286 -9.99 11.79 4.68
CA ALA A 286 -10.84 11.02 3.78
C ALA A 286 -12.30 10.99 4.26
N MET A 287 -12.54 10.79 5.56
CA MET A 287 -13.89 10.86 6.15
C MET A 287 -14.51 12.25 5.99
N VAL A 288 -13.74 13.33 6.12
CA VAL A 288 -14.19 14.70 5.84
C VAL A 288 -14.60 14.85 4.37
N ALA A 289 -13.81 14.32 3.43
CA ALA A 289 -14.15 14.37 2.00
C ALA A 289 -15.46 13.61 1.71
N GLU A 290 -15.65 12.43 2.30
CA GLU A 290 -16.87 11.65 2.18
C GLU A 290 -18.09 12.41 2.77
N GLN A 291 -17.92 13.00 3.94
CA GLN A 291 -18.98 13.75 4.63
C GLN A 291 -19.50 14.94 3.81
N VAL A 292 -18.59 15.76 3.27
CA VAL A 292 -18.98 16.99 2.54
C VAL A 292 -19.51 16.72 1.14
N THR A 293 -19.12 15.58 0.54
CA THR A 293 -19.54 15.22 -0.81
C THR A 293 -20.71 14.23 -0.85
N GLY A 294 -20.94 13.49 0.22
CA GLY A 294 -21.88 12.36 0.26
C GLY A 294 -21.48 11.17 -0.60
N LYS A 295 -20.20 11.07 -1.00
CA LYS A 295 -19.65 10.02 -1.87
C LYS A 295 -18.62 9.20 -1.11
N GLN A 296 -18.52 7.91 -1.44
CA GLN A 296 -17.44 7.06 -0.91
C GLN A 296 -16.09 7.50 -1.45
N TYR A 297 -15.02 7.35 -0.65
CA TYR A 297 -13.67 7.76 -1.01
C TYR A 297 -13.18 7.13 -2.31
N ALA A 298 -13.46 5.84 -2.56
CA ALA A 298 -13.11 5.18 -3.82
C ALA A 298 -13.73 5.88 -5.04
N GLN A 299 -15.00 6.29 -4.93
CA GLN A 299 -15.70 7.06 -5.97
C GLN A 299 -15.08 8.46 -6.15
N LEU A 300 -14.68 9.10 -5.07
CA LEU A 300 -13.99 10.40 -5.15
C LEU A 300 -12.64 10.27 -5.88
N ILE A 301 -11.87 9.22 -5.63
CA ILE A 301 -10.62 8.96 -6.37
C ILE A 301 -10.90 8.66 -7.84
N GLU A 302 -11.93 7.88 -8.15
CA GLU A 302 -12.33 7.58 -9.52
C GLU A 302 -12.65 8.84 -10.31
N GLU A 303 -13.55 9.69 -9.79
CA GLU A 303 -14.02 10.90 -10.47
C GLU A 303 -12.96 12.01 -10.55
N ASN A 304 -12.12 12.16 -9.52
CA ASN A 304 -11.18 13.28 -9.42
C ASN A 304 -9.77 12.98 -9.93
N PHE A 305 -9.40 11.69 -10.03
CA PHE A 305 -8.08 11.28 -10.52
C PHE A 305 -8.17 10.29 -11.67
N TRP A 306 -8.85 9.15 -11.50
CA TRP A 306 -8.76 8.02 -12.44
C TRP A 306 -9.29 8.41 -13.83
N HIS A 307 -10.47 8.97 -13.91
CA HIS A 307 -11.05 9.47 -15.17
C HIS A 307 -10.29 10.66 -15.74
N PRO A 308 -10.00 11.75 -14.99
CA PRO A 308 -9.22 12.87 -15.55
C PRO A 308 -7.80 12.50 -15.99
N LEU A 309 -7.14 11.54 -15.33
CA LEU A 309 -5.83 11.01 -15.73
C LEU A 309 -5.92 10.04 -16.91
N GLN A 310 -7.12 9.69 -17.35
CA GLN A 310 -7.34 8.66 -18.37
C GLN A 310 -6.65 7.34 -17.98
N ALA A 311 -6.76 6.94 -16.70
CA ALA A 311 -6.15 5.73 -16.19
C ALA A 311 -6.68 4.50 -16.92
N ARG A 312 -5.76 3.64 -17.34
CA ARG A 312 -6.08 2.53 -18.25
C ARG A 312 -6.47 1.24 -17.55
N TYR A 313 -6.03 1.08 -16.31
CA TYR A 313 -6.30 -0.12 -15.54
C TYR A 313 -7.10 0.22 -14.29
N ASP A 314 -7.94 -0.72 -13.87
CA ASP A 314 -8.63 -0.61 -12.60
C ASP A 314 -7.60 -0.52 -11.47
N ALA A 315 -7.80 0.45 -10.60
CA ALA A 315 -7.11 0.50 -9.32
C ALA A 315 -7.92 -0.22 -8.24
N ALA A 316 -7.35 -0.28 -7.05
CA ALA A 316 -8.04 -0.77 -5.88
C ALA A 316 -7.67 0.07 -4.65
N ILE A 317 -8.58 0.11 -3.68
CA ILE A 317 -8.28 0.64 -2.36
C ILE A 317 -8.79 -0.32 -1.30
N SER A 318 -7.97 -0.55 -0.27
CA SER A 318 -8.39 -1.39 0.86
C SER A 318 -9.52 -0.75 1.64
N ILE A 319 -10.33 -1.59 2.29
CA ILE A 319 -11.39 -1.17 3.22
C ILE A 319 -11.30 -1.98 4.52
N ASP A 320 -11.71 -1.37 5.63
CA ASP A 320 -11.93 -2.06 6.89
C ASP A 320 -13.32 -2.74 6.94
N GLU A 321 -13.72 -3.29 8.09
CA GLU A 321 -14.99 -4.01 8.23
C GLU A 321 -16.23 -3.08 8.20
N ASP A 322 -16.05 -1.78 8.41
CA ASP A 322 -17.11 -0.76 8.26
C ASP A 322 -17.18 -0.17 6.84
N GLY A 323 -16.21 -0.52 5.97
CA GLY A 323 -16.09 0.03 4.63
C GLY A 323 -15.29 1.32 4.56
N ASN A 324 -14.66 1.78 5.65
CA ASN A 324 -13.76 2.93 5.59
C ASN A 324 -12.55 2.61 4.72
N ALA A 325 -12.26 3.49 3.79
CA ALA A 325 -11.15 3.32 2.88
C ALA A 325 -9.78 3.47 3.57
N GLY A 326 -8.82 2.65 3.21
CA GLY A 326 -7.43 2.78 3.64
C GLY A 326 -6.71 3.94 2.96
N ALA A 327 -7.23 5.16 3.10
CA ALA A 327 -6.77 6.35 2.38
C ALA A 327 -5.31 6.70 2.65
N SER A 328 -4.77 6.31 3.80
CA SER A 328 -3.39 6.60 4.19
C SER A 328 -2.36 5.61 3.62
N TRP A 329 -2.80 4.43 3.07
CA TRP A 329 -1.87 3.37 2.67
C TRP A 329 -2.42 2.41 1.61
N GLY A 330 -3.72 2.34 1.42
CA GLY A 330 -4.44 1.21 0.82
C GLY A 330 -4.63 1.26 -0.68
N MET A 331 -4.18 2.32 -1.38
CA MET A 331 -4.24 2.38 -2.84
C MET A 331 -3.31 1.35 -3.47
N ALA A 332 -3.81 0.69 -4.52
CA ALA A 332 -3.02 -0.21 -5.35
C ALA A 332 -3.28 0.10 -6.82
N ILE A 333 -2.21 0.41 -7.57
CA ILE A 333 -2.29 0.90 -8.96
C ILE A 333 -1.21 0.27 -9.82
N THR A 334 -1.37 0.32 -11.14
CA THR A 334 -0.33 -0.14 -12.07
C THR A 334 0.84 0.86 -12.14
N LEU A 335 2.02 0.39 -12.54
CA LEU A 335 3.19 1.24 -12.76
C LEU A 335 2.90 2.38 -13.77
N ARG A 336 2.18 2.07 -14.84
CA ARG A 336 1.86 3.04 -15.89
C ARG A 336 0.83 4.09 -15.45
N ASP A 337 -0.13 3.71 -14.61
CA ASP A 337 -1.09 4.69 -14.08
C ASP A 337 -0.44 5.52 -12.95
N ALA A 338 0.52 4.97 -12.20
CA ALA A 338 1.41 5.76 -11.34
C ALA A 338 2.27 6.76 -12.12
N ALA A 339 2.73 6.38 -13.32
CA ALA A 339 3.47 7.30 -14.19
C ALA A 339 2.60 8.46 -14.71
N ARG A 340 1.30 8.21 -15.00
CA ARG A 340 0.32 9.28 -15.30
C ARG A 340 0.16 10.25 -14.14
N PHE A 341 0.05 9.70 -12.92
CA PHE A 341 -0.02 10.52 -11.71
C PHE A 341 1.25 11.34 -11.50
N GLY A 342 2.43 10.75 -11.68
CA GLY A 342 3.71 11.45 -11.63
C GLY A 342 3.82 12.55 -12.68
N GLN A 343 3.37 12.30 -13.92
CA GLN A 343 3.34 13.33 -14.97
C GLN A 343 2.36 14.46 -14.63
N MET A 344 1.22 14.17 -14.03
CA MET A 344 0.29 15.18 -13.54
C MET A 344 0.92 16.02 -12.43
N MET A 345 1.67 15.39 -11.49
CA MET A 345 2.43 16.13 -10.47
C MET A 345 3.45 17.07 -11.12
N LEU A 346 4.24 16.56 -12.08
CA LEU A 346 5.23 17.34 -12.84
C LEU A 346 4.60 18.54 -13.55
N ASN A 347 3.42 18.35 -14.13
CA ASN A 347 2.67 19.38 -14.83
C ASN A 347 1.80 20.23 -13.88
N ARG A 348 2.11 20.22 -12.57
CA ARG A 348 1.44 21.03 -11.54
C ARG A 348 -0.09 20.90 -11.61
N GLY A 349 -0.56 19.65 -11.66
CA GLY A 349 -1.97 19.30 -11.61
C GLY A 349 -2.67 19.19 -12.97
N SER A 350 -1.95 19.22 -14.07
CA SER A 350 -2.51 19.03 -15.41
C SER A 350 -2.05 17.72 -16.03
N PHE A 351 -2.93 17.06 -16.76
CA PHE A 351 -2.61 15.88 -17.56
C PHE A 351 -3.33 15.97 -18.93
N ASN A 352 -2.58 15.79 -20.03
CA ASN A 352 -3.11 15.87 -21.41
C ASN A 352 -3.99 17.11 -21.64
N GLY A 353 -3.58 18.27 -21.12
CA GLY A 353 -4.28 19.56 -21.28
C GLY A 353 -5.53 19.72 -20.39
N LYS A 354 -5.88 18.71 -19.56
CA LYS A 354 -6.97 18.80 -18.59
C LYS A 354 -6.42 19.14 -17.22
N ARG A 355 -7.08 20.04 -16.48
CA ARG A 355 -6.79 20.31 -15.05
C ARG A 355 -7.41 19.19 -14.21
N VAL A 356 -6.57 18.43 -13.51
CA VAL A 356 -6.96 17.36 -12.58
C VAL A 356 -7.01 17.91 -11.17
N ILE A 357 -5.92 18.58 -10.75
CA ILE A 357 -5.76 19.19 -9.42
C ILE A 357 -5.48 20.68 -9.62
N PRO A 358 -6.03 21.56 -8.78
CA PRO A 358 -5.78 23.00 -8.87
C PRO A 358 -4.28 23.30 -8.69
N GLU A 359 -3.77 24.25 -9.46
CA GLU A 359 -2.37 24.67 -9.40
C GLU A 359 -2.01 25.23 -8.02
N SER A 360 -2.97 25.85 -7.34
CA SER A 360 -2.83 26.38 -5.99
C SER A 360 -2.39 25.32 -4.94
N TYR A 361 -2.66 24.02 -5.18
CA TYR A 361 -2.09 22.96 -4.35
C TYR A 361 -0.56 22.94 -4.44
N PHE A 362 -0.02 23.02 -5.64
CA PHE A 362 1.43 23.00 -5.89
C PHE A 362 2.09 24.29 -5.42
N GLU A 363 1.43 25.44 -5.63
CA GLU A 363 1.88 26.74 -5.10
C GLU A 363 1.95 26.70 -3.57
N ALA A 364 0.91 26.20 -2.89
CA ALA A 364 0.90 26.11 -1.43
C ALA A 364 1.86 25.04 -0.87
N THR A 365 2.15 23.98 -1.64
CA THR A 365 2.96 22.86 -1.19
C THR A 365 4.44 23.07 -1.50
N PHE A 366 4.77 23.39 -2.75
CA PHE A 366 6.15 23.41 -3.24
C PHE A 366 6.75 24.81 -3.31
N ASP A 367 6.00 25.83 -3.74
CA ASP A 367 6.55 27.17 -3.98
C ASP A 367 6.71 27.99 -2.69
N GLN A 368 5.94 27.68 -1.65
CA GLN A 368 6.09 28.34 -0.36
C GLN A 368 7.32 27.79 0.38
N PRO A 369 8.08 28.63 1.08
CA PRO A 369 9.18 28.15 1.91
C PRO A 369 8.69 27.20 3.01
N PRO A 370 9.58 26.34 3.55
CA PRO A 370 9.24 25.53 4.70
C PRO A 370 8.75 26.40 5.87
N THR A 371 7.75 25.92 6.57
CA THR A 371 7.21 26.58 7.78
C THR A 371 7.39 25.68 8.99
N GLU A 372 7.63 26.31 10.16
CA GLU A 372 7.65 25.55 11.41
C GLU A 372 6.24 25.00 11.74
N PRO A 373 6.14 23.81 12.32
CA PRO A 373 7.25 22.91 12.72
C PRO A 373 7.81 22.12 11.54
N LEU A 374 9.13 22.06 11.43
CA LEU A 374 9.80 21.36 10.32
C LEU A 374 9.77 19.82 10.53
N SER A 375 9.78 19.09 9.42
CA SER A 375 10.02 17.66 9.43
C SER A 375 11.41 17.34 9.98
N PRO A 376 11.56 16.32 10.86
CA PRO A 376 12.85 15.94 11.41
C PRO A 376 13.69 15.05 10.49
N TYR A 377 13.22 14.76 9.28
CA TYR A 377 13.86 13.78 8.39
C TYR A 377 14.87 14.42 7.45
N PHE A 378 15.93 13.67 7.17
CA PHE A 378 17.03 14.06 6.28
C PHE A 378 17.36 12.90 5.34
N VAL A 379 17.76 13.26 4.12
CA VAL A 379 18.32 12.33 3.13
C VAL A 379 19.44 13.02 2.36
N LEU A 380 20.58 12.35 2.18
CA LEU A 380 21.78 12.89 1.52
C LEU A 380 22.20 14.28 2.08
N GLY A 381 22.01 14.50 3.37
CA GLY A 381 22.35 15.76 4.07
C GLY A 381 21.36 16.92 3.85
N GLN A 382 20.29 16.72 3.08
CA GLN A 382 19.22 17.71 2.91
C GLN A 382 18.05 17.39 3.83
N GLN A 383 17.42 18.43 4.39
CA GLN A 383 16.15 18.29 5.09
C GLN A 383 15.05 17.92 4.09
N GLU A 384 14.22 16.96 4.47
CA GLU A 384 13.08 16.52 3.69
C GLU A 384 11.82 17.20 4.22
N ASP A 385 11.34 18.21 3.53
CA ASP A 385 10.14 18.95 3.92
C ASP A 385 8.88 18.13 3.70
N TYR A 386 7.87 18.40 4.52
CA TYR A 386 6.53 17.79 4.37
C TYR A 386 5.44 18.85 4.46
N ARG A 387 4.54 18.83 3.49
CA ARG A 387 3.36 19.70 3.51
C ARG A 387 2.25 19.14 2.64
N ASN A 388 1.01 19.34 3.04
CA ASN A 388 -0.18 18.95 2.27
C ASN A 388 -0.15 17.48 1.80
N GLN A 389 0.33 16.57 2.65
CA GLN A 389 0.48 15.13 2.38
C GLN A 389 1.51 14.80 1.27
N ALA A 390 2.51 15.64 1.04
CA ALA A 390 3.60 15.43 0.10
C ALA A 390 4.96 15.76 0.70
N TRP A 391 6.00 15.12 0.18
CA TRP A 391 7.40 15.31 0.56
C TRP A 391 8.15 16.12 -0.48
N MET A 392 9.16 16.87 -0.05
CA MET A 392 9.96 17.74 -0.93
C MET A 392 11.43 17.72 -0.56
N LEU A 393 12.28 17.67 -1.59
CA LEU A 393 13.69 17.99 -1.55
C LEU A 393 13.89 19.25 -2.40
N ARG A 394 13.77 20.41 -1.77
CA ARG A 394 13.65 21.71 -2.48
C ARG A 394 14.91 22.07 -3.23
N ASP A 395 16.09 21.79 -2.66
CA ASP A 395 17.37 22.10 -3.31
C ASP A 395 17.54 21.31 -4.63
N ASP A 396 16.97 20.13 -4.69
CA ASP A 396 16.95 19.31 -5.90
C ASP A 396 15.80 19.66 -6.87
N GLY A 397 14.82 20.44 -6.44
CA GLY A 397 13.62 20.70 -7.22
C GLY A 397 12.65 19.51 -7.27
N LEU A 398 12.69 18.63 -6.25
CA LEU A 398 11.89 17.41 -6.19
C LEU A 398 10.67 17.57 -5.30
N MET A 399 9.49 17.26 -5.83
CA MET A 399 8.30 16.93 -5.06
C MET A 399 8.05 15.42 -5.23
N HIS A 400 7.78 14.72 -4.12
CA HIS A 400 7.65 13.28 -4.18
C HIS A 400 6.70 12.69 -3.13
N THR A 401 6.36 11.44 -3.34
CA THR A 401 5.60 10.62 -2.42
C THR A 401 6.51 9.57 -1.78
N ILE A 402 6.19 9.12 -0.56
CA ILE A 402 6.92 8.03 0.10
C ILE A 402 5.94 6.98 0.58
N GLY A 403 6.13 5.74 0.15
CA GLY A 403 5.44 4.56 0.67
C GLY A 403 6.40 3.53 1.25
N SER A 404 6.00 2.90 2.34
CA SER A 404 6.75 1.80 2.96
C SER A 404 7.16 0.76 1.92
N PHE A 405 8.28 0.10 2.17
CA PHE A 405 8.86 -0.92 1.29
C PHE A 405 9.32 -0.42 -0.09
N GLY A 406 9.44 0.92 -0.28
CA GLY A 406 10.05 1.51 -1.46
C GLY A 406 9.08 1.90 -2.59
N GLN A 407 7.91 2.44 -2.25
CA GLN A 407 6.97 3.01 -3.22
C GLN A 407 7.20 4.53 -3.30
N PHE A 408 7.62 5.03 -4.47
CA PHE A 408 7.89 6.45 -4.67
C PHE A 408 7.42 6.93 -6.04
N ILE A 409 6.90 8.15 -6.08
CA ILE A 409 6.61 8.87 -7.31
C ILE A 409 7.28 10.23 -7.17
N PHE A 410 8.19 10.55 -8.09
CA PHE A 410 8.91 11.82 -8.12
C PHE A 410 8.42 12.69 -9.28
N ALA A 411 8.22 13.96 -9.01
CA ALA A 411 8.19 15.03 -9.99
C ALA A 411 9.48 15.86 -9.82
N ASP A 412 10.37 15.78 -10.79
CA ASP A 412 11.61 16.54 -10.85
C ASP A 412 11.40 17.78 -11.73
N TYR A 413 11.11 18.89 -11.09
CA TYR A 413 10.83 20.17 -11.79
C TYR A 413 12.07 20.77 -12.43
N LYS A 414 13.26 20.41 -11.96
CA LYS A 414 14.53 20.91 -12.50
C LYS A 414 14.88 20.24 -13.83
N ASN A 415 14.61 18.94 -13.94
CA ASN A 415 14.94 18.14 -15.10
C ASN A 415 13.72 17.82 -15.99
N GLU A 416 12.52 18.28 -15.60
CA GLU A 416 11.25 18.06 -16.31
C GLU A 416 10.93 16.58 -16.56
N ILE A 417 11.18 15.74 -15.56
CA ILE A 417 10.89 14.30 -15.61
C ILE A 417 10.00 13.87 -14.43
N ALA A 418 9.18 12.84 -14.67
CA ALA A 418 8.54 12.12 -13.57
C ALA A 418 9.05 10.68 -13.52
N ILE A 419 9.34 10.20 -12.32
CA ILE A 419 9.92 8.88 -12.10
C ILE A 419 9.08 8.13 -11.07
N VAL A 420 8.79 6.87 -11.38
CA VAL A 420 8.07 5.96 -10.49
C VAL A 420 8.95 4.81 -10.07
N PHE A 421 8.97 4.53 -8.78
CA PHE A 421 9.61 3.37 -8.19
C PHE A 421 8.57 2.54 -7.43
N MET A 422 8.45 1.27 -7.78
CA MET A 422 7.70 0.26 -7.05
C MET A 422 8.67 -0.84 -6.62
N ALA A 423 9.05 -0.84 -5.35
CA ALA A 423 10.03 -1.76 -4.83
C ALA A 423 9.42 -2.73 -3.80
N ASN A 424 10.28 -3.58 -3.26
CA ASN A 424 9.91 -4.54 -2.24
C ASN A 424 11.05 -4.71 -1.22
N TRP A 425 11.36 -3.60 -0.54
CA TRP A 425 12.42 -3.57 0.47
C TRP A 425 12.13 -4.55 1.61
N LYS A 426 13.20 -5.06 2.23
CA LYS A 426 13.07 -5.97 3.38
C LYS A 426 12.52 -5.29 4.64
N HIS A 427 12.69 -3.99 4.72
CA HIS A 427 12.25 -3.15 5.84
C HIS A 427 11.25 -2.12 5.36
N THR A 428 10.37 -1.66 6.23
CA THR A 428 9.38 -0.61 5.94
C THR A 428 10.03 0.69 5.46
N SER A 429 11.21 1.01 6.02
CA SER A 429 12.07 2.13 5.61
C SER A 429 13.52 1.67 5.58
N HIS A 430 14.28 2.12 4.58
CA HIS A 430 15.71 1.82 4.43
C HIS A 430 16.43 3.03 3.85
N LEU A 431 17.18 3.74 4.69
CA LEU A 431 17.80 5.03 4.34
C LEU A 431 18.74 4.90 3.13
N GLU A 432 19.63 3.93 3.13
CA GLU A 432 20.58 3.71 2.01
C GLU A 432 19.85 3.47 0.68
N SER A 433 18.78 2.65 0.68
CA SER A 433 17.98 2.45 -0.54
C SER A 433 17.29 3.73 -0.98
N LYS A 434 16.80 4.55 -0.05
CA LYS A 434 16.20 5.85 -0.35
C LYS A 434 17.24 6.82 -0.94
N GLU A 435 18.44 6.86 -0.38
CA GLU A 435 19.55 7.64 -0.94
C GLU A 435 19.89 7.19 -2.38
N HIS A 436 19.90 5.88 -2.63
CA HIS A 436 20.07 5.36 -3.99
C HIS A 436 18.98 5.83 -4.94
N LEU A 437 17.68 5.87 -4.50
CA LEU A 437 16.60 6.40 -5.35
C LEU A 437 16.86 7.87 -5.73
N ILE A 438 17.24 8.71 -4.77
CA ILE A 438 17.53 10.12 -5.05
C ILE A 438 18.71 10.27 -6.04
N ARG A 439 19.77 9.45 -5.87
CA ARG A 439 20.90 9.43 -6.79
C ARG A 439 20.47 8.98 -8.19
N ILE A 440 19.59 7.99 -8.31
CA ILE A 440 19.02 7.55 -9.58
C ILE A 440 18.22 8.70 -10.23
N VAL A 441 17.35 9.38 -9.48
CA VAL A 441 16.56 10.51 -10.00
C VAL A 441 17.48 11.58 -10.58
N ARG A 442 18.53 12.00 -9.85
CA ARG A 442 19.50 12.98 -10.31
C ARG A 442 20.24 12.52 -11.58
N ALA A 443 20.75 11.27 -11.59
CA ALA A 443 21.50 10.74 -12.71
C ALA A 443 20.65 10.57 -13.98
N VAL A 444 19.38 10.12 -13.82
CA VAL A 444 18.44 10.01 -14.94
C VAL A 444 18.10 11.39 -15.50
N GLY A 445 17.83 12.38 -14.64
CA GLY A 445 17.56 13.75 -15.06
C GLY A 445 18.73 14.38 -15.81
N GLU A 446 19.95 14.22 -15.31
CA GLU A 446 21.17 14.68 -16.01
C GLU A 446 21.38 13.97 -17.35
N GLN A 447 21.08 12.67 -17.44
CA GLN A 447 21.24 11.90 -18.66
C GLN A 447 20.25 12.30 -19.75
N ILE A 448 19.00 12.60 -19.37
CA ILE A 448 17.94 13.02 -20.31
C ILE A 448 18.23 14.41 -20.88
N ASN A 449 18.88 15.28 -20.11
CA ASN A 449 19.16 16.67 -20.49
C ASN A 449 20.53 16.86 -21.17
N ARG A 450 21.28 15.77 -21.46
CA ARG A 450 22.52 15.82 -22.25
C ARG A 450 22.25 15.85 -23.73
#